data_e3d94786daae2ad3b97e5976b59394f3
#
_entry.id   e3d94786daae2ad3b97e5976b59394f3
#
_cell.length_a   1.000
_cell.length_b   1.000
_cell.length_c   1.000
_cell.angle_alpha   90.00
_cell.angle_beta   90.00
_cell.angle_gamma   90.00
#
_symmetry.space_group_name_H-M   'P 1'
#
loop_
_entity.id
_entity.type
_entity.pdbx_description
1 polymer ?
#
loop_
_entity_poly.entity_id
_entity_poly.type
_entity_poly.pdbx_seq_one_letter_code
_entity_poly.pdbx_strand_id
1 'polypeptide(L)'
;MKTWKVLAVLMLLCAAVLAACTVAPMPADDSMAMEDEGPSGPVTLKFLALADDDQLNAWREMLAEFQQLNDGQYSYVELEFETIPFRELFPKIESSVAVGLPWDLFQADGPDMKHYGFNRVIWPLTDHFSEEEMAQWFPQSIEEGSFRGEFLGPPIMQSCSLLMYNKDFTDAAGITPPVGIENAWTMEEAVAAWQDTTVDENGDGVPEVWGLRWGQGTWSGDYEHGIFRRSNGEVGSATYAGMGDDGVTFQGYLDTDEAAEAMQFYQDLHLTYKVSPVEAIPEIFESRQSAFQVTPDNRIGALNRIHGEGNFNWGVSGIPYFKTPVCHTGSWHYGISPNTQHFEEALEFVRYASSDAGARIWYKHVRQLPANIGLFNELDEYSEDGAQRIWLDAMNSFGIPRIQTPGYTEYQQLFAEAAQNIAIGADPKEQLSAAARRLEGLVAKYTGWNN
;
A
#
# COMPACT_ATOMS: atom_id res chain seq x y z
N MET A 1 68.24 -12.89 8.28
CA MET A 1 68.74 -12.43 6.98
C MET A 1 68.00 -13.12 5.85
N LYS A 2 66.69 -13.05 5.75
CA LYS A 2 65.91 -13.63 4.61
C LYS A 2 64.65 -12.84 4.22
N THR A 3 64.46 -11.61 4.73
CA THR A 3 63.23 -10.80 4.47
C THR A 3 63.46 -9.52 3.65
N TRP A 4 64.66 -9.27 3.15
CA TRP A 4 65.02 -8.03 2.41
C TRP A 4 65.17 -8.22 0.89
N LYS A 5 64.96 -9.42 0.35
CA LYS A 5 65.02 -9.67 -1.09
C LYS A 5 63.72 -9.71 -1.84
N VAL A 6 62.58 -9.61 -1.17
CA VAL A 6 61.24 -9.61 -1.80
C VAL A 6 60.70 -8.21 -2.06
N LEU A 7 61.18 -7.18 -1.34
CA LEU A 7 60.74 -5.80 -1.53
C LEU A 7 61.42 -5.07 -2.72
N ALA A 8 62.51 -5.59 -3.24
CA ALA A 8 63.25 -4.94 -4.34
C ALA A 8 62.75 -5.31 -5.73
N VAL A 9 61.92 -6.35 -5.89
CA VAL A 9 61.37 -6.78 -7.18
C VAL A 9 60.01 -6.15 -7.50
N LEU A 10 59.28 -5.66 -6.50
CA LEU A 10 57.99 -4.97 -6.72
C LEU A 10 58.09 -3.47 -7.07
N MET A 11 59.28 -2.84 -6.91
CA MET A 11 59.49 -1.43 -7.25
C MET A 11 60.03 -1.18 -8.66
N LEU A 12 60.35 -2.22 -9.41
CA LEU A 12 60.88 -2.09 -10.78
C LEU A 12 59.87 -2.35 -11.90
N LEU A 13 58.63 -2.67 -11.56
CA LEU A 13 57.52 -2.88 -12.51
C LEU A 13 56.53 -1.72 -12.64
N CYS A 14 56.65 -0.64 -11.86
CA CYS A 14 55.81 0.54 -11.94
C CYS A 14 56.41 1.74 -12.72
N ALA A 15 57.60 1.59 -13.29
CA ALA A 15 58.31 2.71 -13.97
C ALA A 15 58.32 2.64 -15.51
N ALA A 16 57.60 1.70 -16.15
CA ALA A 16 57.67 1.51 -17.59
C ALA A 16 56.38 1.77 -18.38
N VAL A 17 55.38 2.51 -17.82
CA VAL A 17 54.11 2.80 -18.53
C VAL A 17 53.85 4.31 -18.67
N LEU A 18 54.84 5.14 -18.56
CA LEU A 18 54.71 6.61 -18.72
C LEU A 18 55.55 7.16 -19.88
N ALA A 19 55.41 6.58 -21.08
CA ALA A 19 55.91 7.25 -22.30
C ALA A 19 55.17 6.70 -23.52
N ALA A 20 54.13 7.38 -23.95
CA ALA A 20 53.70 7.55 -25.35
C ALA A 20 52.18 7.78 -25.44
N CYS A 21 51.72 8.98 -25.16
CA CYS A 21 50.47 9.48 -25.74
C CYS A 21 50.82 10.79 -26.46
N THR A 22 51.27 10.70 -27.68
CA THR A 22 51.18 11.81 -28.64
C THR A 22 49.76 11.83 -29.19
N VAL A 23 49.03 12.87 -28.83
CA VAL A 23 47.71 13.17 -29.39
C VAL A 23 47.90 13.58 -30.85
N ALA A 24 47.37 12.77 -31.77
CA ALA A 24 47.17 13.18 -33.15
C ALA A 24 45.93 14.10 -33.24
N PRO A 25 45.94 15.16 -34.07
CA PRO A 25 44.74 15.99 -34.21
C PRO A 25 43.62 15.18 -34.88
N MET A 26 42.41 15.27 -34.27
CA MET A 26 41.21 14.71 -34.85
C MET A 26 40.85 15.50 -36.13
N PRO A 27 40.41 14.86 -37.21
CA PRO A 27 39.77 15.53 -38.33
C PRO A 27 38.42 16.05 -37.86
N ALA A 28 38.13 17.30 -38.20
CA ALA A 28 36.86 17.93 -37.99
C ALA A 28 35.86 17.41 -39.04
N ASP A 29 34.64 17.22 -38.52
CA ASP A 29 33.36 17.25 -39.24
C ASP A 29 33.05 16.10 -40.19
N ASP A 30 32.21 15.19 -39.64
CA ASP A 30 31.07 14.68 -40.35
C ASP A 30 29.97 14.42 -39.31
N SER A 31 28.96 15.30 -39.30
CA SER A 31 27.73 15.11 -38.54
C SER A 31 26.98 13.89 -39.10
N MET A 32 27.36 12.69 -38.68
CA MET A 32 26.46 11.57 -38.74
C MET A 32 25.40 11.80 -37.67
N ALA A 33 24.19 12.13 -38.08
CA ALA A 33 22.99 11.87 -37.29
C ALA A 33 23.09 10.39 -36.87
N MET A 34 23.28 10.11 -35.58
CA MET A 34 23.00 8.81 -35.03
C MET A 34 21.48 8.64 -35.29
N GLU A 35 21.12 7.85 -36.27
CA GLU A 35 19.83 7.21 -36.30
C GLU A 35 19.79 6.41 -35.01
N ASP A 36 18.83 6.73 -34.15
CA ASP A 36 18.50 5.99 -32.94
C ASP A 36 18.03 4.59 -33.39
N GLU A 37 18.97 3.71 -33.66
CA GLU A 37 18.66 2.29 -33.85
C GLU A 37 18.20 1.81 -32.50
N GLY A 38 16.88 1.71 -32.31
CA GLY A 38 16.27 1.10 -31.12
C GLY A 38 16.92 -0.27 -30.82
N PRO A 39 16.72 -0.83 -29.61
CA PRO A 39 17.44 -2.02 -29.16
C PRO A 39 17.36 -3.14 -30.18
N SER A 40 18.50 -3.78 -30.45
CA SER A 40 18.67 -4.81 -31.50
C SER A 40 18.00 -6.16 -31.15
N GLY A 41 17.12 -6.24 -30.16
CA GLY A 41 16.42 -7.44 -29.69
C GLY A 41 15.36 -7.15 -28.62
N PRO A 42 14.63 -8.18 -28.17
CA PRO A 42 13.64 -8.01 -27.11
C PRO A 42 14.28 -7.53 -25.81
N VAL A 43 13.62 -6.59 -25.13
CA VAL A 43 13.96 -6.12 -23.79
C VAL A 43 12.95 -6.74 -22.81
N THR A 44 13.44 -7.52 -21.85
CA THR A 44 12.60 -8.13 -20.82
C THR A 44 12.73 -7.33 -19.52
N LEU A 45 11.67 -6.63 -19.13
CA LEU A 45 11.57 -5.96 -17.84
C LEU A 45 11.17 -6.95 -16.75
N LYS A 46 12.01 -7.11 -15.76
CA LYS A 46 11.76 -7.98 -14.60
C LYS A 46 10.97 -7.22 -13.55
N PHE A 47 9.77 -7.70 -13.27
CA PHE A 47 8.82 -7.06 -12.38
C PHE A 47 8.56 -7.90 -11.13
N LEU A 48 8.97 -7.37 -9.97
CA LEU A 48 8.72 -7.97 -8.66
C LEU A 48 7.36 -7.47 -8.14
N ALA A 49 6.38 -8.38 -8.04
CA ALA A 49 5.00 -8.07 -7.76
C ALA A 49 4.35 -9.04 -6.77
N LEU A 50 3.15 -8.70 -6.30
CA LEU A 50 2.34 -9.61 -5.49
C LEU A 50 1.89 -10.83 -6.29
N ALA A 51 1.77 -11.97 -5.58
CA ALA A 51 1.17 -13.20 -6.12
C ALA A 51 -0.37 -13.07 -6.13
N ASP A 52 -0.90 -12.32 -7.10
CA ASP A 52 -2.33 -12.04 -7.30
C ASP A 52 -2.67 -12.13 -8.79
N ASP A 53 -3.49 -13.12 -9.16
CA ASP A 53 -3.78 -13.42 -10.56
C ASP A 53 -4.54 -12.29 -11.27
N ASP A 54 -5.43 -11.57 -10.56
CA ASP A 54 -6.21 -10.48 -11.16
C ASP A 54 -5.29 -9.30 -11.50
N GLN A 55 -4.34 -8.99 -10.62
CA GLN A 55 -3.31 -7.97 -10.86
C GLN A 55 -2.36 -8.36 -12.00
N LEU A 56 -1.91 -9.61 -12.02
CA LEU A 56 -1.04 -10.11 -13.09
C LEU A 56 -1.73 -10.07 -14.46
N ASN A 57 -3.02 -10.39 -14.51
CA ASN A 57 -3.79 -10.29 -15.74
C ASN A 57 -3.96 -8.84 -16.22
N ALA A 58 -4.13 -7.89 -15.29
CA ALA A 58 -4.14 -6.47 -15.61
C ALA A 58 -2.82 -6.03 -16.27
N TRP A 59 -1.67 -6.36 -15.68
CA TRP A 59 -0.37 -5.97 -16.27
C TRP A 59 -0.08 -6.67 -17.60
N ARG A 60 -0.52 -7.91 -17.81
CA ARG A 60 -0.38 -8.60 -19.10
C ARG A 60 -1.22 -7.92 -20.20
N GLU A 61 -2.43 -7.48 -19.86
CA GLU A 61 -3.26 -6.73 -20.79
C GLU A 61 -2.67 -5.34 -21.07
N MET A 62 -2.19 -4.64 -20.04
CA MET A 62 -1.48 -3.36 -20.19
C MET A 62 -0.26 -3.50 -21.11
N LEU A 63 0.55 -4.55 -20.95
CA LEU A 63 1.68 -4.81 -21.82
C LEU A 63 1.25 -5.01 -23.27
N ALA A 64 0.19 -5.79 -23.51
CA ALA A 64 -0.29 -6.05 -24.87
C ALA A 64 -0.77 -4.78 -25.57
N GLU A 65 -1.38 -3.83 -24.85
CA GLU A 65 -1.76 -2.53 -25.39
C GLU A 65 -0.55 -1.59 -25.53
N PHE A 66 0.35 -1.55 -24.55
CA PHE A 66 1.58 -0.79 -24.60
C PHE A 66 2.44 -1.13 -25.82
N GLN A 67 2.56 -2.41 -26.15
CA GLN A 67 3.29 -2.88 -27.34
C GLN A 67 2.72 -2.39 -28.67
N GLN A 68 1.47 -1.93 -28.69
CA GLN A 68 0.81 -1.40 -29.89
C GLN A 68 0.85 0.12 -29.98
N LEU A 69 1.32 0.81 -28.94
CA LEU A 69 1.44 2.27 -28.94
C LEU A 69 2.41 2.75 -30.03
N ASN A 70 2.10 3.91 -30.61
CA ASN A 70 2.96 4.58 -31.57
C ASN A 70 3.44 3.65 -32.70
N ASP A 71 2.49 2.94 -33.33
CA ASP A 71 2.76 1.99 -34.43
C ASP A 71 3.70 0.83 -34.02
N GLY A 72 3.68 0.41 -32.75
CA GLY A 72 4.46 -0.69 -32.22
C GLY A 72 5.89 -0.32 -31.80
N GLN A 73 6.11 0.95 -31.46
CA GLN A 73 7.41 1.44 -31.00
C GLN A 73 8.00 0.60 -29.84
N TYR A 74 7.13 0.06 -28.97
CA TYR A 74 7.54 -0.76 -27.81
C TYR A 74 7.23 -2.25 -28.00
N SER A 75 7.02 -2.72 -29.22
CA SER A 75 6.70 -4.13 -29.52
C SER A 75 7.76 -5.13 -29.10
N TYR A 76 8.98 -4.66 -28.83
CA TYR A 76 10.13 -5.46 -28.37
C TYR A 76 10.20 -5.59 -26.83
N VAL A 77 9.32 -4.90 -26.07
CA VAL A 77 9.32 -4.95 -24.60
C VAL A 77 8.49 -6.14 -24.13
N GLU A 78 9.04 -6.91 -23.21
CA GLU A 78 8.38 -8.03 -22.54
C GLU A 78 8.39 -7.82 -21.02
N LEU A 79 7.44 -8.44 -20.28
CA LEU A 79 7.44 -8.48 -18.82
C LEU A 79 7.68 -9.90 -18.30
N GLU A 80 8.62 -10.03 -17.38
CA GLU A 80 8.84 -11.25 -16.59
C GLU A 80 8.48 -10.97 -15.14
N PHE A 81 7.48 -11.67 -14.60
CA PHE A 81 7.03 -11.47 -13.23
C PHE A 81 7.72 -12.47 -12.28
N GLU A 82 8.32 -11.96 -11.19
CA GLU A 82 8.53 -12.74 -9.98
C GLU A 82 7.43 -12.35 -8.99
N THR A 83 6.62 -13.33 -8.58
CA THR A 83 5.47 -13.11 -7.70
C THR A 83 5.79 -13.56 -6.29
N ILE A 84 5.51 -12.70 -5.32
CA ILE A 84 5.87 -12.87 -3.91
C ILE A 84 4.61 -12.71 -3.04
N PRO A 85 4.41 -13.53 -1.98
CA PRO A 85 3.38 -13.29 -0.98
C PRO A 85 3.57 -11.91 -0.32
N PHE A 86 2.45 -11.26 0.04
CA PHE A 86 2.44 -9.88 0.55
C PHE A 86 3.54 -9.59 1.58
N ARG A 87 3.70 -10.42 2.60
CA ARG A 87 4.68 -10.17 3.68
C ARG A 87 6.14 -10.35 3.27
N GLU A 88 6.39 -11.07 2.21
CA GLU A 88 7.73 -11.38 1.73
C GLU A 88 8.21 -10.37 0.69
N LEU A 89 7.27 -9.59 0.10
CA LEU A 89 7.59 -8.62 -0.96
C LEU A 89 8.55 -7.53 -0.47
N PHE A 90 8.26 -6.91 0.67
CA PHE A 90 9.03 -5.76 1.20
C PHE A 90 10.50 -6.10 1.47
N PRO A 91 10.83 -7.14 2.28
CA PRO A 91 12.23 -7.50 2.51
C PRO A 91 12.90 -8.03 1.23
N LYS A 92 12.15 -8.58 0.29
CA LYS A 92 12.68 -9.02 -1.00
C LYS A 92 13.12 -7.84 -1.85
N ILE A 93 12.32 -6.77 -1.94
CA ILE A 93 12.68 -5.54 -2.65
C ILE A 93 14.00 -4.99 -2.08
N GLU A 94 14.06 -4.75 -0.76
CA GLU A 94 15.23 -4.17 -0.10
C GLU A 94 16.50 -5.02 -0.29
N SER A 95 16.40 -6.32 -0.03
CA SER A 95 17.54 -7.22 -0.17
C SER A 95 18.01 -7.33 -1.61
N SER A 96 17.10 -7.30 -2.57
CA SER A 96 17.41 -7.36 -4.00
C SER A 96 18.18 -6.13 -4.46
N VAL A 97 17.75 -4.94 -4.08
CA VAL A 97 18.43 -3.68 -4.42
C VAL A 97 19.79 -3.61 -3.74
N ALA A 98 19.89 -3.99 -2.45
CA ALA A 98 21.15 -3.96 -1.69
C ALA A 98 22.26 -4.84 -2.28
N VAL A 99 21.91 -5.96 -2.91
CA VAL A 99 22.88 -6.86 -3.57
C VAL A 99 23.02 -6.61 -5.08
N GLY A 100 22.35 -5.59 -5.60
CA GLY A 100 22.45 -5.21 -7.01
C GLY A 100 21.78 -6.19 -7.98
N LEU A 101 20.69 -6.88 -7.56
CA LEU A 101 19.93 -7.72 -8.47
C LEU A 101 19.26 -6.86 -9.57
N PRO A 102 19.25 -7.35 -10.80
CA PRO A 102 18.75 -6.60 -11.95
C PRO A 102 17.23 -6.71 -12.08
N TRP A 103 16.50 -6.21 -11.06
CA TRP A 103 15.09 -5.92 -11.21
C TRP A 103 14.92 -4.59 -11.91
N ASP A 104 13.83 -4.45 -12.65
CA ASP A 104 13.49 -3.22 -13.36
C ASP A 104 12.34 -2.52 -12.67
N LEU A 105 11.30 -3.28 -12.27
CA LEU A 105 10.07 -2.74 -11.69
C LEU A 105 9.74 -3.41 -10.35
N PHE A 106 9.13 -2.63 -9.46
CA PHE A 106 8.57 -3.09 -8.19
C PHE A 106 7.13 -2.61 -8.02
N GLN A 107 6.29 -3.46 -7.45
CA GLN A 107 5.04 -3.03 -6.83
C GLN A 107 5.35 -2.59 -5.40
N ALA A 108 5.22 -1.29 -5.11
CA ALA A 108 5.58 -0.69 -3.82
C ALA A 108 4.34 -0.22 -3.06
N ASP A 109 4.22 -0.55 -1.77
CA ASP A 109 3.13 -0.04 -0.92
C ASP A 109 3.38 1.41 -0.53
N GLY A 110 2.34 2.25 -0.57
CA GLY A 110 2.42 3.69 -0.35
C GLY A 110 3.17 4.11 0.93
N PRO A 111 2.87 3.55 2.11
CA PRO A 111 3.57 3.93 3.35
C PRO A 111 5.06 3.55 3.36
N ASP A 112 5.49 2.56 2.58
CA ASP A 112 6.90 2.20 2.46
C ASP A 112 7.68 3.12 1.52
N MET A 113 7.00 3.97 0.73
CA MET A 113 7.67 4.89 -0.19
C MET A 113 8.64 5.85 0.51
N LYS A 114 8.33 6.30 1.74
CA LYS A 114 9.27 7.13 2.54
C LYS A 114 10.54 6.36 2.90
N HIS A 115 10.40 5.08 3.25
CA HIS A 115 11.51 4.18 3.52
C HIS A 115 12.38 3.95 2.27
N TYR A 116 11.72 3.68 1.14
CA TYR A 116 12.40 3.46 -0.13
C TYR A 116 13.13 4.72 -0.63
N GLY A 117 12.52 5.90 -0.47
CA GLY A 117 13.17 7.17 -0.80
C GLY A 117 14.38 7.44 0.09
N PHE A 118 14.28 7.22 1.40
CA PHE A 118 15.38 7.41 2.35
C PHE A 118 16.58 6.49 2.04
N ASN A 119 16.32 5.22 1.76
CA ASN A 119 17.35 4.21 1.49
C ASN A 119 17.75 4.12 0.00
N ARG A 120 17.20 4.98 -0.86
CA ARG A 120 17.47 4.96 -2.31
C ARG A 120 17.18 3.60 -2.97
N VAL A 121 16.08 2.97 -2.56
CA VAL A 121 15.61 1.67 -3.08
C VAL A 121 14.88 1.84 -4.41
N ILE A 122 14.29 3.00 -4.64
CA ILE A 122 13.55 3.36 -5.86
C ILE A 122 14.22 4.56 -6.51
N TRP A 123 14.26 4.57 -7.85
CA TRP A 123 14.77 5.69 -8.64
C TRP A 123 13.79 6.87 -8.59
N PRO A 124 14.24 8.10 -8.26
CA PRO A 124 13.39 9.28 -8.29
C PRO A 124 12.93 9.62 -9.72
N LEU A 125 11.64 9.90 -9.88
CA LEU A 125 11.00 10.20 -11.17
C LEU A 125 10.59 11.67 -11.32
N THR A 126 11.04 12.56 -10.45
CA THR A 126 10.65 13.98 -10.41
C THR A 126 10.80 14.69 -11.77
N ASP A 127 11.91 14.46 -12.46
CA ASP A 127 12.19 15.09 -13.75
C ASP A 127 11.52 14.38 -14.94
N HIS A 128 10.81 13.28 -14.68
CA HIS A 128 10.22 12.42 -15.70
C HIS A 128 8.70 12.51 -15.80
N PHE A 129 8.02 13.15 -14.83
CA PHE A 129 6.59 13.40 -14.86
C PHE A 129 6.31 14.89 -14.75
N SER A 130 5.51 15.40 -15.68
CA SER A 130 5.05 16.79 -15.67
C SER A 130 3.98 17.03 -14.60
N GLU A 131 3.76 18.28 -14.20
CA GLU A 131 2.66 18.67 -13.31
C GLU A 131 1.30 18.28 -13.90
N GLU A 132 1.13 18.31 -15.23
CA GLU A 132 -0.10 17.91 -15.92
C GLU A 132 -0.34 16.41 -15.80
N GLU A 133 0.69 15.58 -15.97
CA GLU A 133 0.60 14.13 -15.75
C GLU A 133 0.30 13.80 -14.31
N MET A 134 0.93 14.46 -13.35
CA MET A 134 0.66 14.24 -11.93
C MET A 134 -0.74 14.70 -11.50
N ALA A 135 -1.31 15.75 -12.14
CA ALA A 135 -2.66 16.24 -11.83
C ALA A 135 -3.79 15.25 -12.15
N GLN A 136 -3.51 14.15 -12.86
CA GLN A 136 -4.50 13.09 -13.08
C GLN A 136 -4.76 12.24 -11.83
N TRP A 137 -3.86 12.26 -10.81
CA TRP A 137 -3.97 11.45 -9.60
C TRP A 137 -4.42 12.27 -8.39
N PHE A 138 -4.95 11.57 -7.39
CA PHE A 138 -5.28 12.21 -6.12
C PHE A 138 -4.04 12.82 -5.46
N PRO A 139 -4.17 14.03 -4.87
CA PRO A 139 -3.05 14.66 -4.15
C PRO A 139 -2.45 13.78 -3.06
N GLN A 140 -3.27 12.98 -2.36
CA GLN A 140 -2.82 12.04 -1.35
C GLN A 140 -1.92 10.95 -1.94
N SER A 141 -2.22 10.48 -3.16
CA SER A 141 -1.37 9.50 -3.86
C SER A 141 0.00 10.09 -4.23
N ILE A 142 0.03 11.35 -4.65
CA ILE A 142 1.28 12.05 -4.96
C ILE A 142 2.11 12.23 -3.69
N GLU A 143 1.46 12.63 -2.58
CA GLU A 143 2.13 12.77 -1.29
C GLU A 143 2.71 11.45 -0.80
N GLU A 144 1.95 10.35 -0.85
CA GLU A 144 2.45 9.01 -0.50
C GLU A 144 3.62 8.60 -1.39
N GLY A 145 3.51 8.81 -2.70
CA GLY A 145 4.54 8.49 -3.70
C GLY A 145 5.75 9.41 -3.73
N SER A 146 5.89 10.36 -2.78
CA SER A 146 6.97 11.35 -2.76
C SER A 146 7.81 11.27 -1.49
N PHE A 147 9.08 11.70 -1.58
CA PHE A 147 10.00 11.80 -0.46
C PHE A 147 10.90 13.03 -0.63
N ARG A 148 10.90 13.99 0.33
CA ARG A 148 11.70 15.21 0.30
C ARG A 148 11.57 16.02 -0.99
N GLY A 149 10.36 16.09 -1.54
CA GLY A 149 10.10 16.77 -2.81
C GLY A 149 10.50 15.98 -4.07
N GLU A 150 11.09 14.79 -3.91
CA GLU A 150 11.32 13.85 -5.00
C GLU A 150 10.08 12.97 -5.19
N PHE A 151 9.53 12.93 -6.39
CA PHE A 151 8.49 11.98 -6.77
C PHE A 151 9.15 10.65 -7.10
N LEU A 152 8.74 9.59 -6.40
CA LEU A 152 9.38 8.27 -6.48
C LEU A 152 8.64 7.32 -7.43
N GLY A 153 7.33 7.47 -7.57
CA GLY A 153 6.57 6.61 -8.45
C GLY A 153 5.08 6.90 -8.49
N PRO A 154 4.44 6.73 -9.67
CA PRO A 154 3.02 6.95 -9.83
C PRO A 154 2.19 5.87 -9.12
N PRO A 155 0.97 6.22 -8.68
CA PRO A 155 0.09 5.26 -8.05
C PRO A 155 -0.49 4.27 -9.05
N ILE A 156 -0.72 3.04 -8.59
CA ILE A 156 -1.45 2.00 -9.31
C ILE A 156 -2.95 2.13 -9.03
N MET A 157 -3.32 2.36 -7.77
CA MET A 157 -4.69 2.47 -7.30
C MET A 157 -4.76 3.20 -5.97
N GLN A 158 -5.97 3.49 -5.50
CA GLN A 158 -6.25 3.94 -4.14
C GLN A 158 -7.14 2.95 -3.39
N SER A 159 -7.29 3.15 -2.10
CA SER A 159 -8.24 2.43 -1.27
C SER A 159 -8.70 3.26 -0.08
N CYS A 160 -9.85 2.91 0.46
CA CYS A 160 -10.44 3.47 1.65
C CYS A 160 -11.31 2.38 2.29
N SER A 161 -11.06 2.02 3.54
CA SER A 161 -11.85 0.98 4.21
C SER A 161 -13.15 1.54 4.75
N LEU A 162 -14.26 0.89 4.41
CA LEU A 162 -15.59 1.18 4.91
C LEU A 162 -16.24 -0.06 5.51
N LEU A 163 -17.44 0.08 6.07
CA LEU A 163 -18.19 -1.02 6.66
C LEU A 163 -19.05 -1.70 5.60
N MET A 164 -18.56 -2.79 5.00
CA MET A 164 -19.35 -3.64 4.12
C MET A 164 -20.17 -4.62 4.95
N TYR A 165 -21.39 -4.95 4.49
CA TYR A 165 -22.27 -5.88 5.18
C TYR A 165 -23.01 -6.82 4.21
N ASN A 166 -23.39 -7.99 4.73
CA ASN A 166 -24.25 -8.95 4.06
C ASN A 166 -25.70 -8.63 4.41
N LYS A 167 -26.49 -8.19 3.41
CA LYS A 167 -27.89 -7.80 3.57
C LYS A 167 -28.76 -8.94 4.06
N ASP A 168 -28.45 -10.19 3.71
CA ASP A 168 -29.25 -11.34 4.16
C ASP A 168 -29.22 -11.46 5.70
N PHE A 169 -28.09 -11.16 6.35
CA PHE A 169 -27.96 -11.17 7.81
C PHE A 169 -28.55 -9.91 8.46
N THR A 170 -28.33 -8.74 7.89
CA THR A 170 -28.91 -7.51 8.46
C THR A 170 -30.43 -7.50 8.35
N ASP A 171 -30.98 -7.97 7.24
CA ASP A 171 -32.45 -8.10 7.05
C ASP A 171 -33.04 -9.13 8.03
N ALA A 172 -32.37 -10.27 8.22
CA ALA A 172 -32.81 -11.29 9.18
C ALA A 172 -32.81 -10.77 10.63
N ALA A 173 -31.86 -9.92 10.99
CA ALA A 173 -31.77 -9.26 12.30
C ALA A 173 -32.66 -7.99 12.42
N GLY A 174 -33.30 -7.55 11.32
CA GLY A 174 -34.10 -6.32 11.30
C GLY A 174 -33.28 -5.03 11.39
N ILE A 175 -32.00 -5.11 10.99
CA ILE A 175 -31.06 -3.97 11.04
C ILE A 175 -31.00 -3.29 9.68
N THR A 176 -31.06 -1.96 9.70
CA THR A 176 -30.86 -1.12 8.53
C THR A 176 -29.59 -0.29 8.71
N PRO A 177 -28.44 -0.70 8.11
CA PRO A 177 -27.21 0.09 8.19
C PRO A 177 -27.40 1.48 7.56
N PRO A 178 -26.74 2.54 8.09
CA PRO A 178 -26.84 3.88 7.57
C PRO A 178 -26.41 3.99 6.11
N VAL A 179 -27.06 4.88 5.38
CA VAL A 179 -26.69 5.23 4.00
C VAL A 179 -25.89 6.53 4.02
N GLY A 180 -24.82 6.58 3.22
CA GLY A 180 -23.94 7.74 3.14
C GLY A 180 -22.91 7.78 4.27
N ILE A 181 -21.90 8.62 4.09
CA ILE A 181 -20.79 8.75 5.06
C ILE A 181 -21.16 9.63 6.26
N GLU A 182 -22.06 10.58 6.06
CA GLU A 182 -22.51 11.57 7.06
C GLU A 182 -23.41 10.97 8.15
N ASN A 183 -23.98 9.80 7.90
CA ASN A 183 -24.84 9.09 8.83
C ASN A 183 -24.17 7.87 9.45
N ALA A 184 -22.85 7.70 9.26
CA ALA A 184 -22.13 6.55 9.79
C ALA A 184 -22.35 6.37 11.30
N TRP A 185 -22.46 5.11 11.73
CA TRP A 185 -22.62 4.79 13.14
C TRP A 185 -21.44 5.28 13.99
N THR A 186 -21.74 5.63 15.22
CA THR A 186 -20.72 5.61 16.28
C THR A 186 -20.31 4.16 16.57
N MET A 187 -19.16 3.96 17.22
CA MET A 187 -18.71 2.61 17.62
C MET A 187 -19.70 1.92 18.57
N GLU A 188 -20.40 2.72 19.43
CA GLU A 188 -21.42 2.20 20.34
C GLU A 188 -22.66 1.70 19.60
N GLU A 189 -23.12 2.43 18.59
CA GLU A 189 -24.24 2.01 17.74
C GLU A 189 -23.87 0.79 16.90
N ALA A 190 -22.67 0.76 16.36
CA ALA A 190 -22.18 -0.34 15.53
C ALA A 190 -22.06 -1.66 16.33
N VAL A 191 -21.57 -1.61 17.58
CA VAL A 191 -21.42 -2.82 18.40
C VAL A 191 -22.78 -3.47 18.69
N ALA A 192 -23.84 -2.68 18.87
CA ALA A 192 -25.18 -3.22 19.05
C ALA A 192 -25.63 -4.00 17.81
N ALA A 193 -25.45 -3.44 16.62
CA ALA A 193 -25.75 -4.13 15.36
C ALA A 193 -24.92 -5.41 15.16
N TRP A 194 -23.64 -5.38 15.53
CA TRP A 194 -22.79 -6.56 15.46
C TRP A 194 -23.22 -7.67 16.44
N GLN A 195 -23.67 -7.30 17.65
CA GLN A 195 -24.23 -8.26 18.62
C GLN A 195 -25.53 -8.89 18.10
N ASP A 196 -26.42 -8.10 17.53
CA ASP A 196 -27.71 -8.57 17.01
C ASP A 196 -27.56 -9.47 15.76
N THR A 197 -26.44 -9.36 15.03
CA THR A 197 -26.12 -10.22 13.87
C THR A 197 -25.18 -11.38 14.20
N THR A 198 -24.68 -11.47 15.44
CA THR A 198 -23.88 -12.62 15.88
C THR A 198 -24.81 -13.79 16.19
N VAL A 199 -24.55 -14.96 15.58
CA VAL A 199 -25.41 -16.15 15.73
C VAL A 199 -24.56 -17.32 16.24
N ASP A 200 -24.91 -17.81 17.42
CA ASP A 200 -24.41 -19.04 18.05
C ASP A 200 -25.61 -19.99 18.23
N GLU A 201 -25.93 -20.79 17.19
CA GLU A 201 -27.12 -21.63 17.15
C GLU A 201 -27.04 -22.80 18.14
N ASN A 202 -25.83 -23.33 18.36
CA ASN A 202 -25.62 -24.51 19.19
C ASN A 202 -25.33 -24.15 20.66
N GLY A 203 -25.02 -22.88 20.97
CA GLY A 203 -24.80 -22.38 22.33
C GLY A 203 -23.46 -22.81 22.95
N ASP A 204 -22.47 -23.16 22.11
CA ASP A 204 -21.15 -23.58 22.60
C ASP A 204 -20.18 -22.40 22.86
N GLY A 205 -20.61 -21.22 22.54
CA GLY A 205 -19.86 -19.96 22.71
C GLY A 205 -18.94 -19.62 21.55
N VAL A 206 -19.04 -20.36 20.43
CA VAL A 206 -18.34 -20.07 19.17
C VAL A 206 -19.39 -19.81 18.10
N PRO A 207 -19.62 -18.56 17.70
CA PRO A 207 -20.64 -18.24 16.70
C PRO A 207 -20.38 -18.92 15.35
N GLU A 208 -21.44 -19.45 14.73
CA GLU A 208 -21.46 -19.85 13.34
C GLU A 208 -21.44 -18.65 12.40
N VAL A 209 -22.05 -17.53 12.84
CA VAL A 209 -21.98 -16.24 12.16
C VAL A 209 -21.51 -15.19 13.15
N TRP A 210 -20.37 -14.60 12.88
CA TRP A 210 -19.83 -13.48 13.63
C TRP A 210 -20.47 -12.15 13.17
N GLY A 211 -20.71 -11.25 14.10
CA GLY A 211 -21.23 -9.93 13.74
C GLY A 211 -20.24 -9.14 12.91
N LEU A 212 -18.96 -9.25 13.23
CA LEU A 212 -17.93 -8.42 12.61
C LEU A 212 -16.66 -9.21 12.28
N ARG A 213 -16.08 -8.90 11.12
CA ARG A 213 -14.67 -9.13 10.82
C ARG A 213 -13.93 -7.79 10.80
N TRP A 214 -13.02 -7.58 11.74
CA TRP A 214 -12.15 -6.40 11.74
C TRP A 214 -10.76 -6.76 12.26
N GLY A 215 -9.75 -6.41 11.46
CA GLY A 215 -8.36 -6.33 11.91
C GLY A 215 -7.76 -7.59 12.51
N GLN A 216 -8.00 -8.74 11.93
CA GLN A 216 -7.44 -9.98 12.42
C GLN A 216 -6.14 -10.33 11.68
N GLY A 217 -5.09 -10.53 12.45
CA GLY A 217 -3.79 -10.91 11.92
C GLY A 217 -2.78 -9.74 11.86
N THR A 218 -1.51 -10.09 11.75
CA THR A 218 -0.39 -9.14 11.84
C THR A 218 -0.31 -8.14 10.70
N TRP A 219 -0.85 -8.48 9.53
CA TRP A 219 -0.79 -7.61 8.34
C TRP A 219 -1.76 -6.43 8.39
N SER A 220 -2.79 -6.51 9.22
CA SER A 220 -3.80 -5.43 9.34
C SER A 220 -3.31 -4.23 10.16
N GLY A 221 -2.18 -4.33 10.84
CA GLY A 221 -1.62 -3.38 11.81
C GLY A 221 -2.10 -1.95 11.70
N ASP A 222 -1.43 -1.11 10.90
CA ASP A 222 -1.83 0.28 10.75
C ASP A 222 -3.08 0.44 9.88
N TYR A 223 -3.23 -0.37 8.84
CA TYR A 223 -4.31 -0.21 7.87
C TYR A 223 -5.71 -0.33 8.49
N GLU A 224 -5.93 -1.29 9.37
CA GLU A 224 -7.21 -1.49 10.03
C GLU A 224 -7.19 -1.09 11.52
N HIS A 225 -6.23 -1.55 12.32
CA HIS A 225 -6.18 -1.23 13.75
C HIS A 225 -5.88 0.25 14.03
N GLY A 226 -5.09 0.88 13.16
CA GLY A 226 -4.81 2.30 13.21
C GLY A 226 -6.07 3.16 13.09
N ILE A 227 -7.09 2.72 12.34
CA ILE A 227 -8.39 3.38 12.23
C ILE A 227 -9.06 3.48 13.61
N PHE A 228 -9.13 2.38 14.37
CA PHE A 228 -9.69 2.40 15.72
C PHE A 228 -9.05 3.47 16.58
N ARG A 229 -7.75 3.39 16.69
CA ARG A 229 -6.95 4.27 17.54
C ARG A 229 -7.12 5.73 17.13
N ARG A 230 -6.92 6.04 15.83
CA ARG A 230 -6.95 7.42 15.32
C ARG A 230 -8.35 8.04 15.40
N SER A 231 -9.39 7.24 15.23
CA SER A 231 -10.77 7.75 15.26
C SER A 231 -11.24 8.22 16.64
N ASN A 232 -10.55 7.84 17.75
CA ASN A 232 -10.81 8.38 19.08
C ASN A 232 -10.09 9.72 19.35
N GLY A 233 -9.34 10.22 18.38
CA GLY A 233 -8.74 11.56 18.41
C GLY A 233 -9.56 12.58 17.62
N GLU A 234 -9.63 13.82 18.12
CA GLU A 234 -10.08 14.95 17.33
C GLU A 234 -9.04 15.27 16.24
N VAL A 235 -9.48 15.81 15.10
CA VAL A 235 -8.57 16.26 14.02
C VAL A 235 -7.52 17.21 14.60
N GLY A 236 -6.25 16.93 14.33
CA GLY A 236 -5.11 17.70 14.83
C GLY A 236 -4.62 17.31 16.22
N SER A 237 -5.29 16.38 16.93
CA SER A 237 -4.78 15.84 18.20
C SER A 237 -3.62 14.84 17.98
N ALA A 238 -2.84 14.58 19.04
CA ALA A 238 -1.78 13.58 19.02
C ALA A 238 -2.31 12.17 18.70
N THR A 239 -3.47 11.80 19.23
CA THR A 239 -4.14 10.51 18.96
C THR A 239 -4.51 10.38 17.49
N TYR A 240 -5.09 11.43 16.89
CA TYR A 240 -5.44 11.44 15.47
C TYR A 240 -4.20 11.40 14.58
N ALA A 241 -3.16 12.18 14.88
CA ALA A 241 -1.90 12.18 14.15
C ALA A 241 -1.19 10.81 14.23
N GLY A 242 -1.13 10.23 15.42
CA GLY A 242 -0.53 8.91 15.67
C GLY A 242 0.99 8.88 15.75
N MET A 243 1.64 9.97 15.38
CA MET A 243 3.09 10.17 15.34
C MET A 243 3.37 11.67 15.35
N GLY A 244 4.50 12.08 15.93
CA GLY A 244 4.98 13.46 15.86
C GLY A 244 5.39 13.86 14.43
N ASP A 245 5.34 15.17 14.15
CA ASP A 245 5.69 15.73 12.82
C ASP A 245 7.14 15.45 12.40
N ASP A 246 8.00 15.09 13.35
CA ASP A 246 9.38 14.70 13.08
C ASP A 246 9.52 13.29 12.45
N GLY A 247 8.42 12.52 12.43
CA GLY A 247 8.35 11.18 11.87
C GLY A 247 9.08 10.09 12.66
N VAL A 248 9.56 10.41 13.88
CA VAL A 248 10.29 9.47 14.75
C VAL A 248 9.84 9.50 16.21
N THR A 249 8.95 10.42 16.59
CA THR A 249 8.35 10.50 17.92
C THR A 249 7.00 9.79 17.95
N PHE A 250 6.87 8.79 18.81
CA PHE A 250 5.66 7.97 18.95
C PHE A 250 5.08 8.01 20.35
N GLN A 251 5.89 8.21 21.40
CA GLN A 251 5.41 8.39 22.76
C GLN A 251 4.60 9.69 22.87
N GLY A 252 3.42 9.62 23.49
CA GLY A 252 2.45 10.73 23.54
C GLY A 252 1.59 10.88 22.28
N TYR A 253 1.78 10.02 21.27
CA TYR A 253 0.97 9.95 20.04
C TYR A 253 0.34 8.58 19.86
N LEU A 254 1.14 7.53 19.82
CA LEU A 254 0.68 6.16 19.67
C LEU A 254 0.01 5.66 20.97
N ASP A 255 0.46 6.12 22.12
CA ASP A 255 0.09 5.63 23.45
C ASP A 255 -0.67 6.66 24.31
N THR A 256 -1.46 7.54 23.70
CA THR A 256 -2.40 8.43 24.40
C THR A 256 -3.44 7.65 25.19
N ASP A 257 -4.13 8.28 26.13
CA ASP A 257 -5.20 7.63 26.89
C ASP A 257 -6.39 7.30 25.97
N GLU A 258 -6.72 8.19 25.02
CA GLU A 258 -7.74 7.96 24.00
C GLU A 258 -7.38 6.80 23.06
N ALA A 259 -6.09 6.65 22.71
CA ALA A 259 -5.63 5.51 21.95
C ALA A 259 -5.80 4.20 22.71
N ALA A 260 -5.49 4.20 24.02
CA ALA A 260 -5.68 3.04 24.88
C ALA A 260 -7.15 2.68 25.07
N GLU A 261 -8.04 3.67 25.22
CA GLU A 261 -9.50 3.47 25.29
C GLU A 261 -10.03 2.82 24.01
N ALA A 262 -9.62 3.31 22.84
CA ALA A 262 -10.02 2.73 21.57
C ALA A 262 -9.53 1.28 21.41
N MET A 263 -8.31 0.98 21.86
CA MET A 263 -7.77 -0.38 21.80
C MET A 263 -8.36 -1.27 22.91
N GLN A 264 -8.88 -0.73 24.00
CA GLN A 264 -9.72 -1.47 24.95
C GLN A 264 -11.03 -1.90 24.29
N PHE A 265 -11.69 -0.98 23.58
CA PHE A 265 -12.90 -1.32 22.83
C PHE A 265 -12.61 -2.41 21.77
N TYR A 266 -11.47 -2.34 21.09
CA TYR A 266 -11.02 -3.40 20.18
C TYR A 266 -10.89 -4.75 20.90
N GLN A 267 -10.26 -4.79 22.07
CA GLN A 267 -10.18 -6.00 22.91
C GLN A 267 -11.59 -6.54 23.26
N ASP A 268 -12.50 -5.61 23.62
CA ASP A 268 -13.86 -5.96 24.02
C ASP A 268 -14.68 -6.58 22.88
N LEU A 269 -14.40 -6.26 21.61
CA LEU A 269 -15.03 -6.94 20.46
C LEU A 269 -14.82 -8.45 20.48
N HIS A 270 -13.68 -8.89 20.99
CA HIS A 270 -13.32 -10.30 21.08
C HIS A 270 -13.73 -10.95 22.40
N LEU A 271 -13.47 -10.30 23.53
CA LEU A 271 -13.54 -10.91 24.86
C LEU A 271 -14.87 -10.62 25.58
N THR A 272 -15.42 -9.42 25.42
CA THR A 272 -16.61 -8.93 26.12
C THR A 272 -17.85 -9.07 25.26
N TYR A 273 -17.85 -8.46 24.08
CA TYR A 273 -19.00 -8.47 23.15
C TYR A 273 -19.06 -9.76 22.34
N LYS A 274 -17.92 -10.41 22.10
CA LYS A 274 -17.77 -11.65 21.35
C LYS A 274 -18.40 -11.60 19.96
N VAL A 275 -18.24 -10.47 19.30
CA VAL A 275 -18.78 -10.21 17.95
C VAL A 275 -17.77 -10.48 16.85
N SER A 276 -16.48 -10.60 17.20
CA SER A 276 -15.39 -10.84 16.25
C SER A 276 -14.47 -11.95 16.75
N PRO A 277 -14.05 -12.91 15.90
CA PRO A 277 -13.12 -13.95 16.33
C PRO A 277 -11.75 -13.36 16.65
N VAL A 278 -11.04 -13.94 17.63
CA VAL A 278 -9.66 -13.54 17.98
C VAL A 278 -8.70 -13.93 16.88
N GLU A 279 -8.87 -15.14 16.33
CA GLU A 279 -8.03 -15.65 15.26
C GLU A 279 -8.59 -15.28 13.88
N ALA A 280 -7.71 -15.03 12.93
CA ALA A 280 -8.11 -14.77 11.56
C ALA A 280 -8.73 -16.03 10.93
N ILE A 281 -9.97 -15.94 10.49
CA ILE A 281 -10.64 -16.97 9.70
C ILE A 281 -10.56 -16.54 8.23
N PRO A 282 -9.90 -17.31 7.35
CA PRO A 282 -9.81 -16.97 5.94
C PRO A 282 -11.20 -16.84 5.31
N GLU A 283 -11.38 -15.80 4.48
CA GLU A 283 -12.60 -15.57 3.71
C GLU A 283 -13.92 -15.62 4.53
N ILE A 284 -13.84 -15.23 5.82
CA ILE A 284 -14.97 -15.34 6.76
C ILE A 284 -16.23 -14.59 6.26
N PHE A 285 -16.06 -13.42 5.64
CA PHE A 285 -17.17 -12.65 5.09
C PHE A 285 -17.68 -13.28 3.79
N GLU A 286 -16.78 -13.65 2.90
CA GLU A 286 -17.10 -14.27 1.63
C GLU A 286 -17.77 -15.63 1.81
N SER A 287 -17.37 -16.40 2.82
CA SER A 287 -17.99 -17.69 3.17
C SER A 287 -19.31 -17.56 3.95
N ARG A 288 -19.81 -16.32 4.13
CA ARG A 288 -21.06 -16.01 4.87
C ARG A 288 -20.99 -16.42 6.35
N GLN A 289 -19.82 -16.30 6.97
CA GLN A 289 -19.60 -16.52 8.39
C GLN A 289 -19.38 -15.23 9.19
N SER A 290 -19.55 -14.05 8.52
CA SER A 290 -19.57 -12.75 9.17
C SER A 290 -20.62 -11.88 8.52
N ALA A 291 -21.37 -11.13 9.35
CA ALA A 291 -22.39 -10.20 8.88
C ALA A 291 -21.80 -8.88 8.37
N PHE A 292 -20.75 -8.40 9.02
CA PHE A 292 -20.06 -7.15 8.65
C PHE A 292 -18.55 -7.38 8.50
N GLN A 293 -17.94 -6.53 7.67
CA GLN A 293 -16.49 -6.47 7.48
C GLN A 293 -16.05 -5.03 7.23
N VAL A 294 -14.98 -4.57 7.91
CA VAL A 294 -14.27 -3.36 7.51
C VAL A 294 -13.30 -3.74 6.40
N THR A 295 -13.44 -3.11 5.24
CA THR A 295 -12.71 -3.49 4.03
C THR A 295 -12.72 -2.39 2.98
N PRO A 296 -11.71 -2.30 2.09
CA PRO A 296 -11.81 -1.52 0.87
C PRO A 296 -12.71 -2.20 -0.18
N ASP A 297 -12.96 -1.51 -1.28
CA ASP A 297 -13.85 -1.90 -2.36
C ASP A 297 -13.38 -3.12 -3.18
N ASN A 298 -12.09 -3.44 -3.18
CA ASN A 298 -11.56 -4.62 -3.88
C ASN A 298 -12.22 -5.93 -3.44
N ARG A 299 -12.88 -5.94 -2.26
CA ARG A 299 -13.65 -7.09 -1.79
C ARG A 299 -14.77 -7.49 -2.74
N ILE A 300 -15.32 -6.54 -3.48
CA ILE A 300 -16.36 -6.78 -4.48
C ILE A 300 -15.85 -7.75 -5.57
N GLY A 301 -14.61 -7.57 -6.02
CA GLY A 301 -13.98 -8.49 -6.97
C GLY A 301 -13.91 -9.93 -6.44
N ALA A 302 -13.51 -10.11 -5.17
CA ALA A 302 -13.47 -11.42 -4.52
C ALA A 302 -14.88 -12.05 -4.39
N LEU A 303 -15.90 -11.27 -4.00
CA LEU A 303 -17.29 -11.75 -3.93
C LEU A 303 -17.79 -12.20 -5.29
N ASN A 304 -17.54 -11.43 -6.34
CA ASN A 304 -17.94 -11.76 -7.71
C ASN A 304 -17.24 -13.04 -8.22
N ARG A 305 -15.96 -13.23 -7.90
CA ARG A 305 -15.20 -14.43 -8.28
C ARG A 305 -15.74 -15.68 -7.60
N ILE A 306 -16.07 -15.60 -6.30
CA ILE A 306 -16.51 -16.75 -5.50
C ILE A 306 -17.97 -17.12 -5.78
N HIS A 307 -18.85 -16.12 -5.86
CA HIS A 307 -20.30 -16.34 -5.94
C HIS A 307 -20.89 -16.12 -7.35
N GLY A 308 -20.14 -15.50 -8.25
CA GLY A 308 -20.67 -14.96 -9.51
C GLY A 308 -21.22 -13.54 -9.32
N GLU A 309 -21.11 -12.74 -10.35
CA GLU A 309 -21.52 -11.32 -10.33
C GLU A 309 -22.98 -11.16 -9.87
N GLY A 310 -23.19 -10.28 -8.88
CA GLY A 310 -24.52 -9.99 -8.32
C GLY A 310 -25.16 -11.09 -7.44
N ASN A 311 -24.49 -12.22 -7.21
CA ASN A 311 -25.05 -13.32 -6.41
C ASN A 311 -24.76 -13.24 -4.90
N PHE A 312 -23.97 -12.26 -4.46
CA PHE A 312 -23.78 -11.94 -3.06
C PHE A 312 -24.52 -10.65 -2.75
N ASN A 313 -25.50 -10.69 -1.83
CA ASN A 313 -26.33 -9.54 -1.47
C ASN A 313 -25.64 -8.65 -0.45
N TRP A 314 -24.74 -7.77 -0.91
CA TRP A 314 -23.98 -6.89 -0.07
C TRP A 314 -24.51 -5.46 -0.05
N GLY A 315 -24.12 -4.71 0.97
CA GLY A 315 -24.23 -3.27 1.07
C GLY A 315 -23.00 -2.66 1.70
N VAL A 316 -22.91 -1.35 1.72
CA VAL A 316 -21.81 -0.60 2.35
C VAL A 316 -22.37 0.59 3.11
N SER A 317 -21.77 0.89 4.24
CA SER A 317 -22.05 2.03 5.12
C SER A 317 -20.75 2.78 5.40
N GLY A 318 -20.85 4.02 5.89
CA GLY A 318 -19.71 4.76 6.39
C GLY A 318 -18.97 3.98 7.49
N ILE A 319 -17.68 4.27 7.65
CA ILE A 319 -16.85 3.64 8.69
C ILE A 319 -17.35 4.06 10.09
N PRO A 320 -17.61 3.14 11.03
CA PRO A 320 -17.91 3.49 12.40
C PRO A 320 -16.76 4.21 13.08
N TYR A 321 -17.06 5.16 13.95
CA TYR A 321 -16.06 6.01 14.56
C TYR A 321 -16.38 6.35 16.03
N PHE A 322 -15.38 6.78 16.80
CA PHE A 322 -15.54 7.30 18.15
C PHE A 322 -15.83 8.81 18.14
N LYS A 323 -14.87 9.63 17.72
CA LYS A 323 -14.97 11.10 17.64
C LYS A 323 -14.84 11.60 16.21
N THR A 324 -13.93 10.99 15.43
CA THR A 324 -13.62 11.42 14.08
C THR A 324 -13.67 10.23 13.14
N PRO A 325 -14.43 10.26 12.04
CA PRO A 325 -14.34 9.22 11.02
C PRO A 325 -12.94 9.23 10.40
N VAL A 326 -12.36 8.06 10.25
CA VAL A 326 -11.04 7.86 9.65
C VAL A 326 -11.12 6.73 8.64
N CYS A 327 -10.65 7.00 7.44
CA CYS A 327 -10.42 5.99 6.43
C CYS A 327 -8.95 6.08 6.05
N HIS A 328 -8.17 5.03 6.34
CA HIS A 328 -6.82 5.00 5.86
C HIS A 328 -6.82 4.81 4.34
N THR A 329 -6.20 5.77 3.65
CA THR A 329 -5.89 5.58 2.24
C THR A 329 -4.72 4.61 2.12
N GLY A 330 -4.74 3.82 1.07
CA GLY A 330 -3.69 2.86 0.83
C GLY A 330 -3.50 2.71 -0.65
N SER A 331 -2.40 3.24 -1.14
CA SER A 331 -2.05 3.15 -2.54
C SER A 331 -0.96 2.10 -2.73
N TRP A 332 -0.98 1.50 -3.91
CA TRP A 332 0.18 0.84 -4.47
C TRP A 332 0.80 1.76 -5.50
N HIS A 333 2.11 1.74 -5.60
CA HIS A 333 2.89 2.54 -6.54
C HIS A 333 3.75 1.66 -7.43
N TYR A 334 4.04 2.14 -8.63
CA TYR A 334 5.13 1.61 -9.44
C TYR A 334 6.45 2.17 -8.93
N GLY A 335 7.43 1.31 -8.68
CA GLY A 335 8.79 1.70 -8.40
C GLY A 335 9.74 1.21 -9.49
N ILE A 336 10.65 2.07 -9.94
CA ILE A 336 11.74 1.70 -10.86
C ILE A 336 13.00 1.44 -10.05
N SER A 337 13.63 0.29 -10.29
CA SER A 337 14.85 -0.10 -9.60
C SER A 337 16.02 0.80 -9.97
N PRO A 338 16.86 1.23 -9.01
CA PRO A 338 18.11 1.93 -9.35
C PRO A 338 19.15 1.03 -10.05
N ASN A 339 18.92 -0.28 -10.08
CA ASN A 339 19.80 -1.26 -10.72
C ASN A 339 19.34 -1.65 -12.14
N THR A 340 18.23 -1.07 -12.63
CA THR A 340 17.75 -1.37 -13.99
C THR A 340 18.77 -1.00 -15.05
N GLN A 341 18.84 -1.80 -16.11
CA GLN A 341 19.61 -1.50 -17.32
C GLN A 341 18.67 -1.03 -18.47
N HIS A 342 17.34 -0.93 -18.18
CA HIS A 342 16.28 -0.66 -19.12
C HIS A 342 15.39 0.47 -18.61
N PHE A 343 16.02 1.56 -18.15
CA PHE A 343 15.30 2.66 -17.48
C PHE A 343 14.23 3.30 -18.37
N GLU A 344 14.54 3.56 -19.63
CA GLU A 344 13.62 4.21 -20.56
C GLU A 344 12.39 3.34 -20.83
N GLU A 345 12.58 2.05 -21.10
CA GLU A 345 11.47 1.10 -21.34
C GLU A 345 10.63 0.91 -20.05
N ALA A 346 11.27 0.85 -18.90
CA ALA A 346 10.59 0.76 -17.61
C ALA A 346 9.77 2.03 -17.33
N LEU A 347 10.35 3.22 -17.58
CA LEU A 347 9.69 4.50 -17.40
C LEU A 347 8.45 4.63 -18.32
N GLU A 348 8.60 4.32 -19.60
CA GLU A 348 7.51 4.44 -20.55
C GLU A 348 6.38 3.43 -20.28
N PHE A 349 6.74 2.21 -19.87
CA PHE A 349 5.74 1.24 -19.40
C PHE A 349 4.99 1.75 -18.15
N VAL A 350 5.71 2.26 -17.15
CA VAL A 350 5.12 2.82 -15.92
C VAL A 350 4.24 4.02 -16.23
N ARG A 351 4.66 4.91 -17.13
CA ARG A 351 3.87 6.05 -17.60
C ARG A 351 2.55 5.59 -18.23
N TYR A 352 2.60 4.61 -19.11
CA TYR A 352 1.40 4.03 -19.71
C TYR A 352 0.51 3.36 -18.65
N ALA A 353 1.09 2.50 -17.81
CA ALA A 353 0.36 1.71 -16.83
C ALA A 353 -0.34 2.57 -15.76
N SER A 354 0.20 3.76 -15.45
CA SER A 354 -0.39 4.71 -14.51
C SER A 354 -1.30 5.77 -15.17
N SER A 355 -1.42 5.77 -16.49
CA SER A 355 -2.34 6.63 -17.24
C SER A 355 -3.80 6.17 -17.06
N ASP A 356 -4.76 7.00 -17.52
CA ASP A 356 -6.18 6.61 -17.54
C ASP A 356 -6.45 5.31 -18.32
N ALA A 357 -5.68 5.03 -19.36
CA ALA A 357 -5.78 3.78 -20.11
C ALA A 357 -5.36 2.57 -19.26
N GLY A 358 -4.20 2.63 -18.65
CA GLY A 358 -3.72 1.58 -17.74
C GLY A 358 -4.61 1.40 -16.51
N ALA A 359 -5.03 2.50 -15.88
CA ALA A 359 -5.93 2.47 -14.73
C ALA A 359 -7.30 1.87 -15.06
N ARG A 360 -7.81 2.06 -16.28
CA ARG A 360 -9.05 1.42 -16.76
C ARG A 360 -8.88 -0.09 -16.88
N ILE A 361 -7.73 -0.57 -17.37
CA ILE A 361 -7.42 -2.00 -17.44
C ILE A 361 -7.28 -2.56 -16.01
N TRP A 362 -6.60 -1.85 -15.11
CA TRP A 362 -6.51 -2.25 -13.71
C TRP A 362 -7.90 -2.41 -13.09
N TYR A 363 -8.76 -1.41 -13.21
CA TYR A 363 -10.12 -1.48 -12.68
C TYR A 363 -10.94 -2.62 -13.26
N LYS A 364 -10.80 -2.90 -14.56
CA LYS A 364 -11.47 -4.03 -15.23
C LYS A 364 -11.19 -5.37 -14.56
N HIS A 365 -9.93 -5.61 -14.15
CA HIS A 365 -9.51 -6.87 -13.56
C HIS A 365 -9.63 -6.90 -12.03
N VAL A 366 -9.21 -5.84 -11.35
CA VAL A 366 -9.03 -5.83 -9.89
C VAL A 366 -10.23 -5.23 -9.15
N ARG A 367 -11.02 -4.36 -9.82
CA ARG A 367 -12.19 -3.69 -9.23
C ARG A 367 -11.87 -2.85 -7.98
N GLN A 368 -10.71 -2.24 -7.96
CA GLN A 368 -10.23 -1.39 -6.86
C GLN A 368 -10.32 0.08 -7.25
N LEU A 369 -10.56 0.96 -6.25
CA LEU A 369 -10.70 2.41 -6.44
C LEU A 369 -9.54 2.96 -7.29
N PRO A 370 -9.80 3.53 -8.47
CA PRO A 370 -8.74 4.09 -9.29
C PRO A 370 -8.00 5.23 -8.59
N ALA A 371 -6.70 5.36 -8.84
CA ALA A 371 -5.95 6.56 -8.44
C ALA A 371 -6.23 7.75 -9.37
N ASN A 372 -6.71 7.47 -10.59
CA ASN A 372 -6.96 8.46 -11.64
C ASN A 372 -8.32 9.11 -11.49
N ILE A 373 -8.34 10.43 -11.21
CA ILE A 373 -9.55 11.20 -10.92
C ILE A 373 -10.52 11.20 -12.12
N GLY A 374 -9.99 11.22 -13.35
CA GLY A 374 -10.78 11.24 -14.57
C GLY A 374 -11.72 10.04 -14.74
N LEU A 375 -11.28 8.86 -14.27
CA LEU A 375 -12.03 7.61 -14.44
C LEU A 375 -13.38 7.58 -13.70
N PHE A 376 -13.52 8.32 -12.61
CA PHE A 376 -14.79 8.34 -11.86
C PHE A 376 -15.97 8.91 -12.67
N ASN A 377 -15.69 9.67 -13.73
CA ASN A 377 -16.72 10.17 -14.66
C ASN A 377 -17.14 9.11 -15.67
N GLU A 378 -16.39 8.01 -15.82
CA GLU A 378 -16.62 6.95 -16.79
C GLU A 378 -17.21 5.69 -16.16
N LEU A 379 -17.09 5.53 -14.83
CA LEU A 379 -17.49 4.35 -14.09
C LEU A 379 -18.85 4.56 -13.44
N ASP A 380 -19.87 3.90 -13.95
CA ASP A 380 -21.25 4.01 -13.44
C ASP A 380 -21.36 3.68 -11.96
N GLU A 381 -20.51 2.79 -11.45
CA GLU A 381 -20.46 2.38 -10.05
C GLU A 381 -20.10 3.52 -9.09
N TYR A 382 -19.42 4.56 -9.58
CA TYR A 382 -19.04 5.76 -8.81
C TYR A 382 -19.86 7.00 -9.19
N SER A 383 -20.88 6.87 -10.04
CA SER A 383 -21.84 7.94 -10.30
C SER A 383 -22.57 8.35 -9.01
N GLU A 384 -23.34 9.45 -9.03
CA GLU A 384 -24.03 9.97 -7.85
C GLU A 384 -24.89 8.91 -7.13
N ASP A 385 -25.54 8.03 -7.89
CA ASP A 385 -26.36 6.91 -7.39
C ASP A 385 -25.63 5.56 -7.42
N GLY A 386 -24.36 5.54 -7.74
CA GLY A 386 -23.56 4.33 -7.92
C GLY A 386 -23.27 3.61 -6.61
N ALA A 387 -23.28 2.28 -6.63
CA ALA A 387 -23.11 1.45 -5.44
C ALA A 387 -21.75 1.62 -4.75
N GLN A 388 -20.72 2.09 -5.46
CA GLN A 388 -19.36 2.32 -4.95
C GLN A 388 -19.07 3.81 -4.68
N ARG A 389 -19.99 4.71 -4.96
CA ARG A 389 -19.82 6.16 -4.74
C ARG A 389 -19.35 6.49 -3.34
N ILE A 390 -19.84 5.81 -2.35
CA ILE A 390 -19.54 6.06 -0.93
C ILE A 390 -18.05 5.94 -0.60
N TRP A 391 -17.29 5.08 -1.30
CA TRP A 391 -15.83 4.99 -1.12
C TRP A 391 -15.11 6.24 -1.62
N LEU A 392 -15.52 6.77 -2.77
CA LEU A 392 -14.99 8.03 -3.31
C LEU A 392 -15.32 9.20 -2.37
N ASP A 393 -16.55 9.29 -1.87
CA ASP A 393 -16.98 10.35 -0.96
C ASP A 393 -16.22 10.28 0.38
N ALA A 394 -16.01 9.09 0.93
CA ALA A 394 -15.25 8.87 2.14
C ALA A 394 -13.78 9.27 1.98
N MET A 395 -13.14 8.84 0.87
CA MET A 395 -11.76 9.18 0.58
C MET A 395 -11.57 10.69 0.45
N ASN A 396 -12.49 11.39 -0.22
CA ASN A 396 -12.44 12.84 -0.38
C ASN A 396 -12.74 13.62 0.91
N SER A 397 -13.53 13.05 1.83
CA SER A 397 -14.01 13.76 3.03
C SER A 397 -13.11 13.54 4.25
N PHE A 398 -12.62 12.33 4.47
CA PHE A 398 -11.86 11.96 5.67
C PHE A 398 -10.78 10.88 5.41
N GLY A 399 -10.42 10.69 4.14
CA GLY A 399 -9.29 9.84 3.78
C GLY A 399 -7.98 10.45 4.24
N ILE A 400 -7.19 9.70 4.99
CA ILE A 400 -5.86 10.11 5.44
C ILE A 400 -4.83 9.03 5.16
N PRO A 401 -3.60 9.40 4.80
CA PRO A 401 -2.52 8.43 4.65
C PRO A 401 -2.29 7.65 5.94
N ARG A 402 -1.85 6.42 5.81
CA ARG A 402 -1.22 5.69 6.91
C ARG A 402 -0.01 6.48 7.44
N ILE A 403 0.54 6.07 8.57
CA ILE A 403 1.72 6.74 9.16
C ILE A 403 2.84 6.88 8.13
N GLN A 404 3.30 8.11 7.92
CA GLN A 404 4.29 8.47 6.89
C GLN A 404 5.68 8.67 7.52
N THR A 405 6.47 7.61 7.61
CA THR A 405 7.83 7.62 8.18
C THR A 405 8.74 6.63 7.45
N PRO A 406 10.05 6.91 7.34
CA PRO A 406 11.00 5.90 6.87
C PRO A 406 11.06 4.65 7.76
N GLY A 407 10.56 4.72 9.00
CA GLY A 407 10.44 3.60 9.94
C GLY A 407 9.09 2.88 9.88
N TYR A 408 8.36 2.94 8.76
CA TYR A 408 7.02 2.37 8.67
C TYR A 408 6.99 0.85 8.89
N THR A 409 7.96 0.12 8.36
CA THR A 409 8.05 -1.33 8.54
C THR A 409 8.18 -1.70 10.03
N GLU A 410 9.04 -1.00 10.78
CA GLU A 410 9.20 -1.19 12.23
C GLU A 410 7.91 -0.81 12.98
N TYR A 411 7.28 0.30 12.59
CA TYR A 411 6.03 0.75 13.19
C TYR A 411 4.91 -0.29 13.00
N GLN A 412 4.69 -0.73 11.76
CA GLN A 412 3.64 -1.70 11.44
C GLN A 412 3.81 -3.01 12.22
N GLN A 413 5.05 -3.51 12.30
CA GLN A 413 5.34 -4.74 13.03
C GLN A 413 5.05 -4.61 14.53
N LEU A 414 5.54 -3.54 15.17
CA LEU A 414 5.37 -3.36 16.60
C LEU A 414 3.94 -3.03 17.00
N PHE A 415 3.24 -2.25 16.18
CA PHE A 415 1.83 -1.96 16.43
C PHE A 415 0.95 -3.20 16.21
N ALA A 416 1.21 -4.00 15.20
CA ALA A 416 0.51 -5.28 15.00
C ALA A 416 0.75 -6.27 16.15
N GLU A 417 2.00 -6.37 16.67
CA GLU A 417 2.32 -7.17 17.86
C GLU A 417 1.52 -6.69 19.09
N ALA A 418 1.46 -5.38 19.32
CA ALA A 418 0.68 -4.80 20.41
C ALA A 418 -0.82 -5.10 20.26
N ALA A 419 -1.40 -4.91 19.07
CA ALA A 419 -2.81 -5.19 18.79
C ALA A 419 -3.18 -6.66 19.01
N GLN A 420 -2.31 -7.59 18.61
CA GLN A 420 -2.51 -9.03 18.87
C GLN A 420 -2.50 -9.36 20.37
N ASN A 421 -1.54 -8.82 21.13
CA ASN A 421 -1.50 -9.02 22.57
C ASN A 421 -2.76 -8.43 23.26
N ILE A 422 -3.21 -7.27 22.80
CA ILE A 422 -4.45 -6.63 23.29
C ILE A 422 -5.65 -7.53 22.99
N ALA A 423 -5.79 -8.07 21.80
CA ALA A 423 -6.92 -8.92 21.42
C ALA A 423 -7.09 -10.16 22.33
N ILE A 424 -6.01 -10.65 22.92
CA ILE A 424 -6.00 -11.80 23.83
C ILE A 424 -5.98 -11.41 25.33
N GLY A 425 -6.16 -10.12 25.67
CA GLY A 425 -6.38 -9.65 27.04
C GLY A 425 -5.22 -8.93 27.70
N ALA A 426 -4.15 -8.55 26.97
CA ALA A 426 -3.13 -7.68 27.51
C ALA A 426 -3.64 -6.25 27.70
N ASP A 427 -3.08 -5.53 28.68
CA ASP A 427 -3.45 -4.12 28.94
C ASP A 427 -3.09 -3.22 27.77
N PRO A 428 -4.07 -2.50 27.15
CA PRO A 428 -3.84 -1.69 25.97
C PRO A 428 -2.82 -0.57 26.18
N LYS A 429 -2.88 0.13 27.32
CA LYS A 429 -1.96 1.22 27.63
C LYS A 429 -0.52 0.73 27.75
N GLU A 430 -0.32 -0.39 28.45
CA GLU A 430 1.01 -1.01 28.61
C GLU A 430 1.58 -1.45 27.26
N GLN A 431 0.76 -2.10 26.41
CA GLN A 431 1.18 -2.59 25.11
C GLN A 431 1.53 -1.44 24.15
N LEU A 432 0.69 -0.41 24.06
CA LEU A 432 0.96 0.75 23.21
C LEU A 432 2.21 1.53 23.69
N SER A 433 2.35 1.74 25.00
CA SER A 433 3.53 2.44 25.54
C SER A 433 4.83 1.63 25.37
N ALA A 434 4.75 0.31 25.45
CA ALA A 434 5.91 -0.56 25.15
C ALA A 434 6.28 -0.49 23.66
N ALA A 435 5.28 -0.54 22.77
CA ALA A 435 5.48 -0.41 21.32
C ALA A 435 6.11 0.95 20.97
N ALA A 436 5.57 2.06 21.50
CA ALA A 436 6.07 3.41 21.24
C ALA A 436 7.55 3.57 21.66
N ARG A 437 7.91 3.12 22.85
CA ARG A 437 9.31 3.17 23.35
C ARG A 437 10.26 2.33 22.51
N ARG A 438 9.86 1.09 22.15
CA ARG A 438 10.69 0.21 21.30
C ARG A 438 10.88 0.82 19.93
N LEU A 439 9.81 1.37 19.38
CA LEU A 439 9.78 1.99 18.05
C LEU A 439 10.74 3.18 17.98
N GLU A 440 10.67 4.14 18.90
CA GLU A 440 11.58 5.29 18.95
C GLU A 440 13.05 4.89 18.99
N GLY A 441 13.37 3.80 19.70
CA GLY A 441 14.72 3.23 19.70
C GLY A 441 15.17 2.73 18.34
N LEU A 442 14.26 2.13 17.57
CA LEU A 442 14.56 1.58 16.22
C LEU A 442 14.62 2.67 15.15
N VAL A 443 13.71 3.65 15.21
CA VAL A 443 13.61 4.70 14.20
C VAL A 443 14.52 5.91 14.45
N ALA A 444 15.25 5.95 15.57
CA ALA A 444 16.21 7.02 15.89
C ALA A 444 17.24 7.27 14.76
N LYS A 445 17.57 6.24 13.98
CA LYS A 445 18.43 6.33 12.80
C LYS A 445 17.87 7.24 11.70
N TYR A 446 16.59 7.52 11.71
CA TYR A 446 15.90 8.38 10.75
C TYR A 446 15.71 9.82 11.22
N THR A 447 16.23 10.19 12.40
CA THR A 447 16.12 11.56 12.94
C THR A 447 16.57 12.60 11.91
N GLY A 448 15.72 13.60 11.62
CA GLY A 448 15.98 14.66 10.63
C GLY A 448 15.75 14.21 9.18
N TRP A 449 15.07 13.11 8.95
CA TRP A 449 14.77 12.61 7.60
C TRP A 449 13.92 13.57 6.76
N ASN A 450 13.10 14.40 7.40
CA ASN A 450 12.20 15.35 6.77
C ASN A 450 12.77 16.81 6.67
N ASN A 451 14.07 16.99 6.98
CA ASN A 451 14.77 18.29 6.89
C ASN A 451 15.47 18.47 5.54
#